data_2c01cb5648515fa7a74c9f982090e7b0
#
_entry.id   2c01cb5648515fa7a74c9f982090e7b0
#
_cell.length_a   1.000
_cell.length_b   1.000
_cell.length_c   1.000
_cell.angle_alpha   90.00
_cell.angle_beta   90.00
_cell.angle_gamma   90.00
#
_symmetry.space_group_name_H-M   'P 1'
#
loop_
_entity.id
_entity.type
_entity.pdbx_description
1 polymer ?
#
loop_
_entity_poly.entity_id
_entity_poly.type
_entity_poly.pdbx_seq_one_letter_code
_entity_poly.pdbx_strand_id
1 'polypeptide(L)'
;MILKDKNILITGILTDKSIAYASAKIALEHGATVVATGFGKGLRITERAVKRLSDDIKVFEMDIENLDQVKEAVKNIENEIGKLDGILHAIAFSPTEAMGGNFLNTTVEDAVKSFEISAFSLKTLATSFQPILNKPSSIVALDFDNSQAWPGYDWQGVAKSSLQSIVRYLGYYMGDSGVRVNAVAAGPLATTAAKNIPGFSEMDNEWNERAPLGWDTKNAEPVAKVVNFLLSDLSEAVTGEIIHADGGVHSIGGSMLSN
;
A
#
# COMPACT_ATOMS: atom_id res chain seq x y z
N MET A 1 17.65 -14.45 -4.67
CA MET A 1 17.15 -13.49 -3.66
C MET A 1 17.15 -12.12 -4.30
N ILE A 2 15.96 -11.56 -4.57
CA ILE A 2 15.81 -10.27 -5.31
C ILE A 2 15.94 -9.03 -4.42
N LEU A 3 15.93 -9.21 -3.09
CA LEU A 3 16.05 -8.13 -2.10
C LEU A 3 17.22 -8.36 -1.13
N LYS A 4 18.22 -9.15 -1.55
CA LYS A 4 19.37 -9.44 -0.71
C LYS A 4 20.08 -8.17 -0.26
N ASP A 5 20.35 -8.08 1.04
CA ASP A 5 21.04 -6.97 1.71
C ASP A 5 20.35 -5.61 1.57
N LYS A 6 19.03 -5.58 1.25
CA LYS A 6 18.22 -4.36 1.18
C LYS A 6 17.48 -4.09 2.47
N ASN A 7 17.43 -2.83 2.89
CA ASN A 7 16.68 -2.33 4.03
C ASN A 7 15.31 -1.83 3.57
N ILE A 8 14.24 -2.46 4.00
CA ILE A 8 12.86 -2.17 3.57
C ILE A 8 12.00 -1.72 4.75
N LEU A 9 11.40 -0.54 4.62
CA LEU A 9 10.36 -0.07 5.52
C LEU A 9 8.99 -0.52 5.01
N ILE A 10 8.19 -1.15 5.87
CA ILE A 10 6.82 -1.56 5.55
C ILE A 10 5.86 -0.92 6.54
N THR A 11 4.93 -0.10 6.03
CA THR A 11 3.83 0.47 6.81
C THR A 11 2.57 -0.41 6.74
N GLY A 12 1.62 -0.24 7.66
CA GLY A 12 0.28 -0.82 7.56
C GLY A 12 0.17 -2.33 7.86
N ILE A 13 1.13 -2.93 8.57
CA ILE A 13 1.01 -4.32 9.03
C ILE A 13 0.07 -4.36 10.24
N LEU A 14 -1.22 -4.64 10.01
CA LEU A 14 -2.21 -4.79 11.08
C LEU A 14 -2.49 -6.26 11.44
N THR A 15 -2.49 -7.15 10.45
CA THR A 15 -2.76 -8.58 10.65
C THR A 15 -1.96 -9.43 9.67
N ASP A 16 -1.88 -10.74 9.93
CA ASP A 16 -1.30 -11.74 9.05
C ASP A 16 -2.03 -11.90 7.69
N LYS A 17 -3.19 -11.26 7.54
CA LYS A 17 -3.98 -11.24 6.29
C LYS A 17 -3.72 -10.01 5.41
N SER A 18 -2.93 -9.05 5.89
CA SER A 18 -2.65 -7.83 5.13
C SER A 18 -1.65 -8.06 4.00
N ILE A 19 -1.78 -7.30 2.91
CA ILE A 19 -0.78 -7.28 1.84
C ILE A 19 0.60 -6.91 2.40
N ALA A 20 0.63 -5.95 3.34
CA ALA A 20 1.87 -5.51 3.99
C ALA A 20 2.57 -6.66 4.74
N TYR A 21 1.81 -7.52 5.43
CA TYR A 21 2.36 -8.70 6.10
C TYR A 21 2.94 -9.70 5.10
N ALA A 22 2.18 -10.04 4.05
CA ALA A 22 2.65 -10.93 3.00
C ALA A 22 3.89 -10.37 2.28
N SER A 23 3.94 -9.03 2.06
CA SER A 23 5.10 -8.36 1.48
C SER A 23 6.32 -8.44 2.39
N ALA A 24 6.15 -8.25 3.70
CA ALA A 24 7.22 -8.40 4.68
C ALA A 24 7.78 -9.83 4.70
N LYS A 25 6.89 -10.83 4.69
CA LYS A 25 7.28 -12.25 4.62
C LYS A 25 8.15 -12.53 3.39
N ILE A 26 7.70 -12.13 2.20
CA ILE A 26 8.43 -12.35 0.95
C ILE A 26 9.75 -11.55 0.96
N ALA A 27 9.77 -10.31 1.47
CA ALA A 27 10.99 -9.52 1.56
C ALA A 27 12.06 -10.23 2.40
N LEU A 28 11.70 -10.78 3.57
CA LEU A 28 12.60 -11.58 4.42
C LEU A 28 13.10 -12.84 3.70
N GLU A 29 12.21 -13.60 3.06
CA GLU A 29 12.55 -14.78 2.27
C GLU A 29 13.53 -14.47 1.13
N HIS A 30 13.50 -13.23 0.64
CA HIS A 30 14.40 -12.72 -0.41
C HIS A 30 15.62 -11.96 0.13
N GLY A 31 15.89 -12.02 1.44
CA GLY A 31 17.13 -11.56 2.07
C GLY A 31 17.13 -10.09 2.47
N ALA A 32 15.98 -9.45 2.56
CA ALA A 32 15.88 -8.08 3.07
C ALA A 32 15.95 -8.02 4.59
N THR A 33 16.45 -6.91 5.12
CA THR A 33 16.16 -6.45 6.48
C THR A 33 14.86 -5.65 6.43
N VAL A 34 13.89 -6.02 7.27
CA VAL A 34 12.57 -5.37 7.31
C VAL A 34 12.39 -4.63 8.62
N VAL A 35 11.92 -3.39 8.54
CA VAL A 35 11.39 -2.63 9.67
C VAL A 35 9.94 -2.25 9.39
N ALA A 36 9.14 -2.06 10.42
CA ALA A 36 7.73 -1.72 10.30
C ALA A 36 7.36 -0.51 11.13
N THR A 37 6.22 0.12 10.80
CA THR A 37 5.63 1.18 11.62
C THR A 37 4.22 0.86 12.02
N GLY A 38 3.81 1.38 13.17
CA GLY A 38 2.46 1.35 13.68
C GLY A 38 2.21 2.57 14.56
N PHE A 39 0.96 2.86 14.91
CA PHE A 39 0.65 3.97 15.81
C PHE A 39 -0.54 3.67 16.73
N GLY A 40 -0.59 4.37 17.86
CA GLY A 40 -1.68 4.27 18.81
C GLY A 40 -2.00 2.82 19.21
N LYS A 41 -3.29 2.46 19.18
CA LYS A 41 -3.72 1.07 19.48
C LYS A 41 -3.21 0.04 18.46
N GLY A 42 -2.96 0.47 17.22
CA GLY A 42 -2.42 -0.35 16.13
C GLY A 42 -0.97 -0.78 16.37
N LEU A 43 -0.16 -0.01 17.10
CA LEU A 43 1.25 -0.31 17.36
C LEU A 43 1.43 -1.72 17.95
N ARG A 44 0.72 -2.04 19.04
CA ARG A 44 0.80 -3.37 19.68
C ARG A 44 0.29 -4.49 18.78
N ILE A 45 -0.64 -4.19 17.89
CA ILE A 45 -1.17 -5.16 16.91
C ILE A 45 -0.08 -5.46 15.89
N THR A 46 0.58 -4.42 15.36
CA THR A 46 1.71 -4.56 14.44
C THR A 46 2.85 -5.35 15.08
N GLU A 47 3.27 -5.01 16.29
CA GLU A 47 4.32 -5.74 17.04
C GLU A 47 4.02 -7.25 17.16
N ARG A 48 2.77 -7.60 17.48
CA ARG A 48 2.36 -9.02 17.57
C ARG A 48 2.32 -9.71 16.21
N ALA A 49 1.94 -8.98 15.16
CA ALA A 49 1.89 -9.54 13.81
C ALA A 49 3.30 -9.82 13.28
N VAL A 50 4.22 -8.86 13.39
CA VAL A 50 5.59 -9.02 12.87
C VAL A 50 6.40 -10.09 13.62
N LYS A 51 6.17 -10.27 14.92
CA LYS A 51 6.78 -11.37 15.70
C LYS A 51 6.48 -12.76 15.17
N ARG A 52 5.41 -12.93 14.42
CA ARG A 52 5.11 -14.22 13.75
C ARG A 52 5.97 -14.43 12.52
N LEU A 53 6.59 -13.38 11.98
CA LEU A 53 7.52 -13.45 10.84
C LEU A 53 8.97 -13.62 11.33
N SER A 54 9.41 -12.72 12.22
CA SER A 54 10.73 -12.74 12.82
C SER A 54 10.76 -11.86 14.07
N ASP A 55 11.53 -12.26 15.08
CA ASP A 55 11.82 -11.44 16.25
C ASP A 55 12.76 -10.26 15.93
N ASP A 56 13.43 -10.29 14.78
CA ASP A 56 14.38 -9.27 14.35
C ASP A 56 13.68 -8.02 13.78
N ILE A 57 12.39 -8.11 13.40
CA ILE A 57 11.67 -6.97 12.86
C ILE A 57 11.39 -5.96 13.97
N LYS A 58 11.99 -4.77 13.86
CA LYS A 58 11.72 -3.63 14.74
C LYS A 58 10.48 -2.88 14.27
N VAL A 59 9.67 -2.44 15.22
CA VAL A 59 8.47 -1.64 14.96
C VAL A 59 8.67 -0.26 15.59
N PHE A 60 8.49 0.79 14.79
CA PHE A 60 8.61 2.17 15.23
C PHE A 60 7.23 2.82 15.30
N GLU A 61 6.98 3.65 16.31
CA GLU A 61 5.74 4.43 16.39
C GLU A 61 5.78 5.53 15.34
N MET A 62 4.73 5.61 14.51
CA MET A 62 4.60 6.63 13.48
C MET A 62 3.12 6.83 13.11
N ASP A 63 2.55 7.92 13.57
CA ASP A 63 1.30 8.43 13.03
C ASP A 63 1.62 9.37 11.87
N ILE A 64 1.14 9.04 10.68
CA ILE A 64 1.42 9.81 9.45
C ILE A 64 0.81 11.22 9.47
N GLU A 65 -0.17 11.45 10.33
CA GLU A 65 -0.79 12.76 10.54
C GLU A 65 0.00 13.63 11.54
N ASN A 66 0.93 13.03 12.29
CA ASN A 66 1.79 13.72 13.24
C ASN A 66 3.22 13.85 12.70
N LEU A 67 3.53 15.00 12.10
CA LEU A 67 4.84 15.23 11.47
C LEU A 67 6.02 15.11 12.43
N ASP A 68 5.85 15.34 13.72
CA ASP A 68 6.93 15.18 14.68
C ASP A 68 7.19 13.71 14.99
N GLN A 69 6.14 12.88 15.09
CA GLN A 69 6.31 11.42 15.14
C GLN A 69 6.97 10.88 13.87
N VAL A 70 6.60 11.39 12.70
CA VAL A 70 7.24 10.99 11.42
C VAL A 70 8.74 11.32 11.46
N LYS A 71 9.14 12.51 11.87
CA LYS A 71 10.56 12.90 11.99
C LYS A 71 11.32 12.01 12.99
N GLU A 72 10.69 11.70 14.12
CA GLU A 72 11.28 10.82 15.13
C GLU A 72 11.45 9.40 14.59
N ALA A 73 10.45 8.86 13.89
CA ALA A 73 10.53 7.56 13.25
C ALA A 73 11.67 7.50 12.21
N VAL A 74 11.83 8.53 11.37
CA VAL A 74 12.95 8.63 10.41
C VAL A 74 14.29 8.51 11.14
N LYS A 75 14.49 9.31 12.20
CA LYS A 75 15.74 9.30 12.99
C LYS A 75 15.99 7.94 13.63
N ASN A 76 14.96 7.33 14.22
CA ASN A 76 15.09 6.06 14.92
C ASN A 76 15.38 4.91 13.96
N ILE A 77 14.75 4.90 12.77
CA ILE A 77 15.00 3.90 11.72
C ILE A 77 16.42 4.07 11.17
N GLU A 78 16.88 5.31 10.91
CA GLU A 78 18.25 5.55 10.46
C GLU A 78 19.28 5.05 11.46
N ASN A 79 19.06 5.27 12.76
CA ASN A 79 19.95 4.80 13.82
C ASN A 79 19.96 3.26 13.94
N GLU A 80 18.85 2.59 13.67
CA GLU A 80 18.73 1.13 13.83
C GLU A 80 19.32 0.36 12.66
N ILE A 81 18.98 0.76 11.42
CA ILE A 81 19.33 -0.01 10.22
C ILE A 81 20.06 0.81 9.14
N GLY A 82 20.33 2.10 9.39
CA GLY A 82 20.92 2.99 8.39
C GLY A 82 19.90 3.42 7.32
N LYS A 83 20.40 3.56 6.09
CA LYS A 83 19.57 4.02 4.96
C LYS A 83 18.66 2.92 4.44
N LEU A 84 17.55 3.36 3.85
CA LEU A 84 16.53 2.49 3.25
C LEU A 84 16.74 2.33 1.75
N ASP A 85 16.52 1.12 1.25
CA ASP A 85 16.47 0.79 -0.17
C ASP A 85 15.04 0.77 -0.71
N GLY A 86 14.05 0.63 0.17
CA GLY A 86 12.66 0.63 -0.25
C GLY A 86 11.68 0.95 0.86
N ILE A 87 10.51 1.44 0.44
CA ILE A 87 9.38 1.74 1.32
C ILE A 87 8.10 1.16 0.69
N LEU A 88 7.33 0.40 1.47
CA LEU A 88 5.95 0.06 1.15
C LEU A 88 5.00 0.99 1.91
N HIS A 89 4.28 1.84 1.18
CA HIS A 89 3.18 2.64 1.69
C HIS A 89 1.88 1.81 1.61
N ALA A 90 1.46 1.28 2.75
CA ALA A 90 0.21 0.52 2.89
C ALA A 90 -0.72 1.19 3.92
N ILE A 91 -0.87 2.50 3.78
CA ILE A 91 -1.70 3.35 4.65
C ILE A 91 -2.92 3.80 3.86
N ALA A 92 -4.10 3.57 4.42
CA ALA A 92 -5.36 4.08 3.90
C ALA A 92 -6.41 4.15 5.00
N PHE A 93 -7.24 5.16 4.94
CA PHE A 93 -8.40 5.34 5.81
C PHE A 93 -9.43 6.25 5.13
N SER A 94 -10.71 5.93 5.31
CA SER A 94 -11.82 6.82 5.04
C SER A 94 -12.83 6.76 6.19
N PRO A 95 -13.42 7.87 6.59
CA PRO A 95 -14.58 7.86 7.46
C PRO A 95 -15.72 7.00 6.87
N THR A 96 -16.52 6.37 7.71
CA THR A 96 -17.65 5.54 7.25
C THR A 96 -18.64 6.37 6.42
N GLU A 97 -18.77 7.64 6.75
CA GLU A 97 -19.62 8.64 6.10
C GLU A 97 -19.15 8.98 4.67
N ALA A 98 -17.91 8.66 4.34
CA ALA A 98 -17.31 8.87 3.01
C ALA A 98 -17.38 7.63 2.10
N MET A 99 -18.06 6.58 2.53
CA MET A 99 -18.16 5.28 1.84
C MET A 99 -19.59 4.72 1.95
N GLY A 100 -19.83 3.54 1.34
CA GLY A 100 -21.08 2.80 1.53
C GLY A 100 -22.28 3.33 0.77
N GLY A 101 -22.07 4.01 -0.37
CA GLY A 101 -23.13 4.61 -1.19
C GLY A 101 -23.50 6.04 -0.74
N ASN A 102 -22.68 6.65 0.10
CA ASN A 102 -22.95 7.98 0.68
C ASN A 102 -22.27 9.13 -0.09
N PHE A 103 -21.83 8.88 -1.33
CA PHE A 103 -21.01 9.80 -2.13
C PHE A 103 -21.57 11.23 -2.19
N LEU A 104 -22.88 11.39 -2.41
CA LEU A 104 -23.52 12.69 -2.58
C LEU A 104 -23.75 13.46 -1.26
N ASN A 105 -23.70 12.77 -0.12
CA ASN A 105 -23.98 13.37 1.20
C ASN A 105 -22.72 13.52 2.06
N THR A 106 -21.57 13.07 1.57
CA THR A 106 -20.28 13.17 2.28
C THR A 106 -19.92 14.64 2.50
N THR A 107 -19.47 14.96 3.70
CA THR A 107 -18.99 16.31 4.03
C THR A 107 -17.63 16.58 3.40
N VAL A 108 -17.26 17.85 3.28
CA VAL A 108 -15.92 18.23 2.82
C VAL A 108 -14.83 17.71 3.76
N GLU A 109 -15.09 17.77 5.09
CA GLU A 109 -14.18 17.27 6.10
C GLU A 109 -13.88 15.77 5.92
N ASP A 110 -14.90 14.95 5.70
CA ASP A 110 -14.73 13.49 5.52
C ASP A 110 -14.03 13.16 4.20
N ALA A 111 -14.33 13.89 3.12
CA ALA A 111 -13.67 13.76 1.84
C ALA A 111 -12.18 14.15 1.94
N VAL A 112 -11.86 15.27 2.60
CA VAL A 112 -10.49 15.72 2.85
C VAL A 112 -9.75 14.72 3.71
N LYS A 113 -10.39 14.14 4.74
CA LYS A 113 -9.78 13.12 5.59
C LYS A 113 -9.41 11.86 4.82
N SER A 114 -10.27 11.42 3.91
CA SER A 114 -10.01 10.30 3.00
C SER A 114 -8.80 10.58 2.12
N PHE A 115 -8.72 11.76 1.53
CA PHE A 115 -7.60 12.21 0.69
C PHE A 115 -6.29 12.32 1.50
N GLU A 116 -6.33 12.96 2.67
CA GLU A 116 -5.15 13.20 3.52
C GLU A 116 -4.45 11.90 3.88
N ILE A 117 -5.22 10.92 4.40
CA ILE A 117 -4.63 9.67 4.89
C ILE A 117 -4.37 8.68 3.76
N SER A 118 -5.25 8.59 2.75
CA SER A 118 -5.15 7.55 1.73
C SER A 118 -4.35 7.94 0.49
N ALA A 119 -4.06 9.24 0.31
CA ALA A 119 -3.32 9.74 -0.85
C ALA A 119 -2.16 10.65 -0.46
N PHE A 120 -2.41 11.78 0.23
CA PHE A 120 -1.38 12.77 0.54
C PHE A 120 -0.31 12.21 1.48
N SER A 121 -0.65 11.26 2.32
CA SER A 121 0.29 10.54 3.19
C SER A 121 1.46 9.90 2.43
N LEU A 122 1.27 9.47 1.18
CA LEU A 122 2.37 8.98 0.34
C LEU A 122 3.42 10.07 0.10
N LYS A 123 2.97 11.30 -0.23
CA LYS A 123 3.88 12.44 -0.39
C LYS A 123 4.60 12.76 0.92
N THR A 124 3.87 12.77 2.03
CA THR A 124 4.43 13.03 3.36
C THR A 124 5.51 11.99 3.70
N LEU A 125 5.21 10.71 3.52
CA LEU A 125 6.17 9.62 3.73
C LEU A 125 7.40 9.78 2.84
N ALA A 126 7.20 9.92 1.52
CA ALA A 126 8.29 10.03 0.55
C ALA A 126 9.25 11.18 0.87
N THR A 127 8.71 12.37 1.15
CA THR A 127 9.55 13.56 1.44
C THR A 127 10.23 13.50 2.80
N SER A 128 9.58 12.91 3.81
CA SER A 128 10.18 12.79 5.15
C SER A 128 11.32 11.78 5.18
N PHE A 129 11.20 10.68 4.44
CA PHE A 129 12.22 9.63 4.39
C PHE A 129 13.29 9.86 3.30
N GLN A 130 13.11 10.83 2.39
CA GLN A 130 14.07 11.12 1.32
C GLN A 130 15.53 11.27 1.80
N PRO A 131 15.83 11.91 2.96
CA PRO A 131 17.22 12.07 3.42
C PRO A 131 17.93 10.75 3.72
N ILE A 132 17.17 9.71 4.09
CA ILE A 132 17.71 8.39 4.44
C ILE A 132 17.45 7.32 3.37
N LEU A 133 17.00 7.71 2.17
CA LEU A 133 16.91 6.78 1.04
C LEU A 133 18.28 6.57 0.37
N ASN A 134 18.57 5.32 0.03
CA ASN A 134 19.69 4.98 -0.82
C ASN A 134 19.48 5.44 -2.28
N LYS A 135 20.53 5.40 -3.07
CA LYS A 135 20.51 5.64 -4.52
C LYS A 135 21.14 4.43 -5.21
N PRO A 136 20.36 3.60 -5.89
CA PRO A 136 18.91 3.67 -6.14
C PRO A 136 18.05 3.19 -4.96
N SER A 137 16.76 3.60 -4.97
CA SER A 137 15.74 3.11 -4.03
C SER A 137 14.34 3.09 -4.66
N SER A 138 13.37 2.50 -3.97
CA SER A 138 12.02 2.34 -4.50
C SER A 138 10.94 2.60 -3.44
N ILE A 139 9.91 3.35 -3.80
CA ILE A 139 8.70 3.53 -3.01
C ILE A 139 7.54 2.87 -3.76
N VAL A 140 6.80 2.00 -3.09
CA VAL A 140 5.63 1.33 -3.63
C VAL A 140 4.41 1.65 -2.78
N ALA A 141 3.32 2.11 -3.41
CA ALA A 141 2.05 2.36 -2.74
C ALA A 141 1.03 1.25 -3.05
N LEU A 142 0.19 0.91 -2.08
CA LEU A 142 -0.97 0.06 -2.32
C LEU A 142 -2.14 0.90 -2.80
N ASP A 143 -2.70 0.48 -3.91
CA ASP A 143 -3.78 1.14 -4.61
C ASP A 143 -4.94 0.19 -4.87
N PHE A 144 -6.03 0.71 -5.41
CA PHE A 144 -7.15 -0.02 -5.96
C PHE A 144 -7.54 0.59 -7.31
N ASP A 145 -7.98 -0.21 -8.26
CA ASP A 145 -8.37 0.29 -9.58
C ASP A 145 -9.43 1.39 -9.45
N ASN A 146 -9.20 2.51 -10.13
CA ASN A 146 -10.09 3.66 -10.17
C ASN A 146 -10.38 4.14 -11.61
N SER A 147 -10.16 3.27 -12.60
CA SER A 147 -10.50 3.53 -13.99
C SER A 147 -12.01 3.64 -14.20
N GLN A 148 -12.80 3.14 -13.27
CA GLN A 148 -14.24 3.19 -13.24
C GLN A 148 -14.76 3.43 -11.82
N ALA A 149 -16.02 3.82 -11.68
CA ALA A 149 -16.64 3.97 -10.38
C ALA A 149 -16.98 2.61 -9.78
N TRP A 150 -16.61 2.42 -8.52
CA TRP A 150 -16.98 1.26 -7.71
C TRP A 150 -18.02 1.70 -6.67
N PRO A 151 -19.32 1.46 -6.89
CA PRO A 151 -20.37 1.87 -5.96
C PRO A 151 -20.10 1.33 -4.55
N GLY A 152 -20.19 2.22 -3.56
CA GLY A 152 -19.86 1.90 -2.17
C GLY A 152 -18.40 2.16 -1.78
N TYR A 153 -17.47 2.28 -2.72
CA TYR A 153 -16.10 2.70 -2.45
C TYR A 153 -15.97 4.24 -2.40
N ASP A 154 -16.80 4.94 -3.15
CA ASP A 154 -17.10 6.36 -3.09
C ASP A 154 -15.85 7.28 -2.98
N TRP A 155 -15.73 8.09 -1.93
CA TRP A 155 -14.62 9.03 -1.74
C TRP A 155 -13.27 8.36 -1.53
N GLN A 156 -13.25 7.11 -1.12
CA GLN A 156 -12.00 6.33 -1.11
C GLN A 156 -11.50 6.09 -2.54
N GLY A 157 -12.39 5.88 -3.52
CA GLY A 157 -12.04 5.80 -4.95
C GLY A 157 -11.45 7.12 -5.48
N VAL A 158 -12.02 8.27 -5.09
CA VAL A 158 -11.47 9.60 -5.40
C VAL A 158 -10.07 9.77 -4.80
N ALA A 159 -9.88 9.36 -3.54
CA ALA A 159 -8.57 9.39 -2.90
C ALA A 159 -7.55 8.51 -3.64
N LYS A 160 -7.96 7.32 -4.11
CA LYS A 160 -7.08 6.44 -4.90
C LYS A 160 -6.72 7.04 -6.27
N SER A 161 -7.65 7.73 -6.94
CA SER A 161 -7.32 8.49 -8.16
C SER A 161 -6.27 9.57 -7.90
N SER A 162 -6.38 10.26 -6.76
CA SER A 162 -5.40 11.24 -6.32
C SER A 162 -4.05 10.58 -5.99
N LEU A 163 -4.05 9.40 -5.36
CA LEU A 163 -2.85 8.62 -5.06
C LEU A 163 -2.07 8.29 -6.34
N GLN A 164 -2.75 7.82 -7.40
CA GLN A 164 -2.12 7.55 -8.69
C GLN A 164 -1.46 8.79 -9.31
N SER A 165 -2.12 9.95 -9.19
CA SER A 165 -1.52 11.21 -9.63
C SER A 165 -0.27 11.55 -8.82
N ILE A 166 -0.31 11.40 -7.49
CA ILE A 166 0.82 11.62 -6.60
C ILE A 166 1.98 10.68 -6.95
N VAL A 167 1.74 9.41 -7.25
CA VAL A 167 2.75 8.44 -7.71
C VAL A 167 3.51 8.97 -8.93
N ARG A 168 2.80 9.49 -9.94
CA ARG A 168 3.41 10.03 -11.17
C ARG A 168 4.26 11.27 -10.87
N TYR A 169 3.75 12.21 -10.07
CA TYR A 169 4.51 13.40 -9.70
C TYR A 169 5.72 13.07 -8.83
N LEU A 170 5.61 12.17 -7.87
CA LEU A 170 6.76 11.72 -7.08
C LEU A 170 7.80 10.99 -7.94
N GLY A 171 7.36 10.13 -8.88
CA GLY A 171 8.26 9.48 -9.84
C GLY A 171 9.07 10.49 -10.65
N TYR A 172 8.44 11.60 -11.06
CA TYR A 172 9.12 12.69 -11.76
C TYR A 172 10.10 13.45 -10.85
N TYR A 173 9.63 13.98 -9.71
CA TYR A 173 10.43 14.85 -8.85
C TYR A 173 11.53 14.13 -8.06
N MET A 174 11.40 12.84 -7.82
CA MET A 174 12.39 12.06 -7.09
C MET A 174 13.32 11.25 -8.01
N GLY A 175 13.03 11.18 -9.31
CA GLY A 175 13.80 10.42 -10.29
C GLY A 175 15.27 10.82 -10.37
N ASP A 176 15.59 12.12 -10.37
CA ASP A 176 16.97 12.63 -10.36
C ASP A 176 17.76 12.19 -9.10
N SER A 177 17.04 11.89 -8.03
CA SER A 177 17.61 11.31 -6.81
C SER A 177 17.76 9.79 -6.87
N GLY A 178 17.40 9.14 -7.99
CA GLY A 178 17.45 7.70 -8.15
C GLY A 178 16.33 6.96 -7.39
N VAL A 179 15.25 7.65 -7.03
CA VAL A 179 14.11 7.06 -6.33
C VAL A 179 12.99 6.77 -7.33
N ARG A 180 12.60 5.52 -7.46
CA ARG A 180 11.44 5.08 -8.24
C ARG A 180 10.20 5.10 -7.35
N VAL A 181 9.07 5.52 -7.90
CA VAL A 181 7.78 5.54 -7.18
C VAL A 181 6.71 4.91 -8.05
N ASN A 182 6.09 3.85 -7.57
CA ASN A 182 5.07 3.09 -8.29
C ASN A 182 3.91 2.73 -7.35
N ALA A 183 2.81 2.24 -7.91
CA ALA A 183 1.71 1.67 -7.13
C ALA A 183 1.32 0.28 -7.64
N VAL A 184 0.73 -0.51 -6.74
CA VAL A 184 0.09 -1.79 -7.06
C VAL A 184 -1.41 -1.64 -6.80
N ALA A 185 -2.20 -1.62 -7.88
CA ALA A 185 -3.65 -1.70 -7.82
C ALA A 185 -4.04 -3.17 -7.60
N ALA A 186 -4.38 -3.48 -6.35
CA ALA A 186 -4.70 -4.83 -5.93
C ALA A 186 -6.19 -5.14 -6.11
N GLY A 187 -6.54 -6.36 -6.50
CA GLY A 187 -7.90 -6.87 -6.34
C GLY A 187 -8.30 -6.92 -4.85
N PRO A 188 -9.59 -7.08 -4.55
CA PRO A 188 -10.10 -7.08 -3.18
C PRO A 188 -9.49 -8.23 -2.38
N LEU A 189 -9.05 -7.93 -1.15
CA LEU A 189 -8.54 -8.91 -0.21
C LEU A 189 -9.28 -8.78 1.13
N ALA A 190 -9.67 -9.91 1.72
CA ALA A 190 -10.42 -9.99 2.97
C ALA A 190 -9.59 -9.60 4.19
N THR A 191 -8.98 -8.42 4.14
CA THR A 191 -8.21 -7.81 5.22
C THR A 191 -9.12 -7.25 6.30
N THR A 192 -8.58 -6.90 7.46
CA THR A 192 -9.33 -6.22 8.51
C THR A 192 -9.87 -4.86 8.03
N ALA A 193 -9.12 -4.13 7.22
CA ALA A 193 -9.58 -2.86 6.65
C ALA A 193 -10.72 -3.07 5.64
N ALA A 194 -10.60 -4.05 4.75
CA ALA A 194 -11.59 -4.33 3.71
C ALA A 194 -12.94 -4.79 4.27
N LYS A 195 -12.95 -5.49 5.41
CA LYS A 195 -14.21 -5.92 6.07
C LYS A 195 -15.10 -4.78 6.54
N ASN A 196 -14.53 -3.59 6.70
CA ASN A 196 -15.27 -2.38 7.06
C ASN A 196 -15.82 -1.63 5.83
N ILE A 197 -15.51 -2.11 4.61
CA ILE A 197 -16.05 -1.55 3.36
C ILE A 197 -17.45 -2.14 3.17
N PRO A 198 -18.51 -1.32 3.16
CA PRO A 198 -19.86 -1.79 2.83
C PRO A 198 -19.86 -2.42 1.42
N GLY A 199 -20.50 -3.59 1.25
CA GLY A 199 -20.55 -4.28 -0.03
C GLY A 199 -19.31 -5.13 -0.37
N PHE A 200 -18.43 -5.42 0.59
CA PHE A 200 -17.23 -6.23 0.33
C PHE A 200 -17.56 -7.66 -0.15
N SER A 201 -18.64 -8.25 0.32
CA SER A 201 -19.10 -9.59 -0.12
C SER A 201 -19.50 -9.61 -1.59
N GLU A 202 -20.17 -8.55 -2.04
CA GLU A 202 -20.57 -8.38 -3.45
C GLU A 202 -19.35 -8.20 -4.34
N MET A 203 -18.35 -7.46 -3.88
CA MET A 203 -17.08 -7.28 -4.57
C MET A 203 -16.29 -8.61 -4.69
N ASP A 204 -16.29 -9.46 -3.65
CA ASP A 204 -15.68 -10.79 -3.69
C ASP A 204 -16.30 -11.65 -4.78
N ASN A 205 -17.63 -11.68 -4.87
CA ASN A 205 -18.35 -12.42 -5.90
C ASN A 205 -18.03 -11.89 -7.31
N GLU A 206 -18.08 -10.58 -7.50
CA GLU A 206 -17.77 -9.91 -8.77
C GLU A 206 -16.36 -10.27 -9.26
N TRP A 207 -15.35 -10.27 -8.36
CA TRP A 207 -13.99 -10.66 -8.74
C TRP A 207 -13.86 -12.12 -9.11
N ASN A 208 -14.51 -13.02 -8.36
CA ASN A 208 -14.47 -14.45 -8.67
C ASN A 208 -15.09 -14.79 -10.03
N GLU A 209 -16.13 -14.05 -10.44
CA GLU A 209 -16.80 -14.26 -11.73
C GLU A 209 -16.01 -13.66 -12.90
N ARG A 210 -15.32 -12.54 -12.69
CA ARG A 210 -14.70 -11.75 -13.77
C ARG A 210 -13.20 -11.96 -13.93
N ALA A 211 -12.49 -12.40 -12.90
CA ALA A 211 -11.04 -12.54 -12.96
C ALA A 211 -10.61 -13.69 -13.91
N PRO A 212 -9.94 -13.42 -15.04
CA PRO A 212 -9.51 -14.48 -15.96
C PRO A 212 -8.56 -15.51 -15.33
N LEU A 213 -7.77 -15.08 -14.34
CA LEU A 213 -6.86 -15.97 -13.61
C LEU A 213 -7.51 -16.59 -12.35
N GLY A 214 -8.81 -16.31 -12.11
CA GLY A 214 -9.42 -16.53 -10.82
C GLY A 214 -8.88 -15.55 -9.77
N TRP A 215 -9.56 -15.45 -8.64
CA TRP A 215 -9.14 -14.58 -7.55
C TRP A 215 -9.48 -15.20 -6.19
N ASP A 216 -8.48 -15.29 -5.30
CA ASP A 216 -8.69 -15.70 -3.91
C ASP A 216 -8.48 -14.49 -2.99
N THR A 217 -9.57 -13.93 -2.50
CA THR A 217 -9.57 -12.78 -1.59
C THR A 217 -8.87 -13.04 -0.25
N LYS A 218 -8.55 -14.30 0.06
CA LYS A 218 -7.82 -14.68 1.29
C LYS A 218 -6.32 -14.79 1.07
N ASN A 219 -5.86 -14.76 -0.18
CA ASN A 219 -4.46 -14.93 -0.54
C ASN A 219 -3.82 -13.62 -1.00
N ALA A 220 -3.10 -12.96 -0.11
CA ALA A 220 -2.38 -11.71 -0.43
C ALA A 220 -1.03 -11.94 -1.15
N GLU A 221 -0.56 -13.18 -1.24
CA GLU A 221 0.78 -13.49 -1.76
C GLU A 221 1.01 -13.07 -3.22
N PRO A 222 0.06 -13.25 -4.17
CA PRO A 222 0.24 -12.78 -5.54
C PRO A 222 0.49 -11.28 -5.64
N VAL A 223 -0.27 -10.47 -4.87
CA VAL A 223 -0.08 -9.00 -4.80
C VAL A 223 1.27 -8.67 -4.17
N ALA A 224 1.64 -9.34 -3.08
CA ALA A 224 2.90 -9.13 -2.38
C ALA A 224 4.12 -9.45 -3.26
N LYS A 225 4.03 -10.41 -4.17
CA LYS A 225 5.07 -10.70 -5.17
C LYS A 225 5.29 -9.53 -6.12
N VAL A 226 4.22 -8.88 -6.58
CA VAL A 226 4.31 -7.68 -7.43
C VAL A 226 4.93 -6.50 -6.64
N VAL A 227 4.55 -6.32 -5.37
CA VAL A 227 5.16 -5.32 -4.49
C VAL A 227 6.67 -5.55 -4.39
N ASN A 228 7.12 -6.79 -4.09
CA ASN A 228 8.53 -7.10 -3.92
C ASN A 228 9.32 -7.00 -5.24
N PHE A 229 8.70 -7.32 -6.39
CA PHE A 229 9.29 -7.02 -7.71
C PHE A 229 9.55 -5.52 -7.87
N LEU A 230 8.58 -4.65 -7.54
CA LEU A 230 8.74 -3.20 -7.65
C LEU A 230 9.73 -2.63 -6.63
N LEU A 231 9.89 -3.23 -5.45
CA LEU A 231 10.92 -2.87 -4.47
C LEU A 231 12.32 -3.30 -4.89
N SER A 232 12.43 -4.28 -5.78
CA SER A 232 13.72 -4.85 -6.22
C SER A 232 14.34 -4.10 -7.41
N ASP A 233 15.60 -4.42 -7.71
CA ASP A 233 16.32 -3.88 -8.88
C ASP A 233 15.81 -4.49 -10.20
N LEU A 234 14.97 -5.54 -10.17
CA LEU A 234 14.36 -6.09 -11.37
C LEU A 234 13.42 -5.11 -12.08
N SER A 235 12.98 -4.07 -11.38
CA SER A 235 12.13 -3.00 -11.90
C SER A 235 12.87 -1.67 -12.07
N GLU A 236 14.17 -1.68 -12.31
CA GLU A 236 15.02 -0.47 -12.36
C GLU A 236 14.56 0.59 -13.39
N ALA A 237 13.89 0.18 -14.43
CA ALA A 237 13.35 1.08 -15.47
C ALA A 237 11.87 1.44 -15.27
N VAL A 238 11.25 1.06 -14.13
CA VAL A 238 9.82 1.25 -13.87
C VAL A 238 9.62 2.32 -12.80
N THR A 239 9.03 3.46 -13.18
CA THR A 239 8.63 4.53 -12.26
C THR A 239 7.39 5.27 -12.79
N GLY A 240 6.53 5.74 -11.89
CA GLY A 240 5.28 6.42 -12.23
C GLY A 240 4.15 5.48 -12.67
N GLU A 241 4.36 4.16 -12.56
CA GLU A 241 3.43 3.13 -13.02
C GLU A 241 2.44 2.68 -11.94
N ILE A 242 1.26 2.29 -12.41
CA ILE A 242 0.22 1.65 -11.61
C ILE A 242 0.05 0.23 -12.16
N ILE A 243 0.61 -0.74 -11.46
CA ILE A 243 0.55 -2.15 -11.89
C ILE A 243 -0.65 -2.84 -11.25
N HIS A 244 -1.54 -3.37 -12.09
CA HIS A 244 -2.69 -4.14 -11.60
C HIS A 244 -2.26 -5.55 -11.20
N ALA A 245 -2.65 -5.93 -9.99
CA ALA A 245 -2.52 -7.28 -9.43
C ALA A 245 -3.88 -7.73 -8.92
N ASP A 246 -4.81 -8.00 -9.83
CA ASP A 246 -6.25 -8.17 -9.61
C ASP A 246 -6.85 -9.37 -10.36
N GLY A 247 -6.00 -10.28 -10.84
CA GLY A 247 -6.43 -11.42 -11.64
C GLY A 247 -6.87 -11.06 -13.07
N GLY A 248 -6.65 -9.79 -13.50
CA GLY A 248 -6.98 -9.31 -14.84
C GLY A 248 -8.37 -8.66 -14.95
N VAL A 249 -9.09 -8.45 -13.84
CA VAL A 249 -10.45 -7.88 -13.83
C VAL A 249 -10.50 -6.51 -14.51
N HIS A 250 -9.52 -5.63 -14.23
CA HIS A 250 -9.46 -4.29 -14.80
C HIS A 250 -9.45 -4.26 -16.33
N SER A 251 -8.97 -5.34 -16.98
CA SER A 251 -8.84 -5.42 -18.45
C SER A 251 -10.07 -5.99 -19.15
N ILE A 252 -11.05 -6.47 -18.39
CA ILE A 252 -12.24 -7.14 -18.93
C ILE A 252 -13.44 -6.19 -18.90
N GLY A 253 -14.00 -5.93 -20.08
CA GLY A 253 -15.30 -5.28 -20.23
C GLY A 253 -16.47 -6.20 -19.86
N GLY A 254 -17.68 -5.80 -20.18
CA GLY A 254 -18.85 -6.65 -20.02
C GLY A 254 -18.81 -7.86 -20.99
N SER A 255 -19.38 -9.00 -20.58
CA SER A 255 -19.51 -10.17 -21.45
C SER A 255 -20.53 -9.90 -22.58
N MET A 256 -20.16 -10.22 -23.81
CA MET A 256 -21.07 -10.25 -24.96
C MET A 256 -21.60 -11.68 -25.23
N LEU A 257 -21.16 -12.64 -24.43
CA LEU A 257 -21.59 -14.03 -24.49
C LEU A 257 -22.64 -14.26 -23.40
N SER A 258 -23.77 -14.86 -23.77
CA SER A 258 -24.71 -15.39 -22.77
C SER A 258 -24.12 -16.66 -22.17
N ASN A 259 -24.07 -16.74 -20.86
CA ASN A 259 -23.77 -17.98 -20.14
C ASN A 259 -24.85 -19.04 -20.36
#